data_17728d99e47a49402b2e9346a961283d
#
_entry.id   17728d99e47a49402b2e9346a961283d
#
_cell.length_a   1.000
_cell.length_b   1.000
_cell.length_c   1.000
_cell.angle_alpha   90.00
_cell.angle_beta   90.00
_cell.angle_gamma   90.00
#
_symmetry.space_group_name_H-M   'P 1'
#
loop_
_entity.id
_entity.type
_entity.pdbx_description
1 polymer ?
#
loop_
_entity_poly.entity_id
_entity_poly.type
_entity_poly.pdbx_seq_one_letter_code
_entity_poly.pdbx_strand_id
1 'polypeptide(L)'
;MNSIKTYVEAKTMYVYFIVSYNRKRFQVFTGLKSTEKFEGLVFPPSVPNHRAKTFRLTKLYSEAEEYMINHAGVPSAQMKARLKAIVSGDDVAEADKGLLHYIGEYVKTKVRPGTKEVFQRTAKRVEAFDAQATFDTIDRAWLERFEAHELLRGRKINGIGIDLRNIRTVFNWAIDNDMTAKYPFRKFTIKAERQRHLYLSAEEMREVRDISLEPFMEKYRDLFMLGFYLIGINLSDLLELPVDCVRHGRIQYRRNKTGRLYDIKVEPEALVIINKYKGTRHLLSVLDDGTKESSFRRTLGDYLKRIGRVKMVKNSRGALIKKEVTPLHPDMVWYTARRSWATIAASLDIPKETIGKALGHSEWDSTTTDLYISFDYRKVDEANRMVIDCLSAGEG
;
A
#
# COMPACT_ATOMS: atom_id res chain seq x y z
N MET A 1 33.88 -9.82 -29.32
CA MET A 1 34.24 -8.40 -29.35
C MET A 1 33.01 -7.60 -29.68
N ASN A 2 32.65 -6.62 -28.94
CA ASN A 2 31.53 -5.72 -29.25
C ASN A 2 32.00 -4.73 -30.31
N SER A 3 31.18 -4.47 -31.36
CA SER A 3 31.55 -3.56 -32.44
C SER A 3 30.32 -2.95 -33.12
N ILE A 4 30.50 -1.75 -33.65
CA ILE A 4 29.55 -1.06 -34.54
C ILE A 4 30.20 -0.93 -35.92
N LYS A 5 29.44 -1.19 -36.96
CA LYS A 5 29.86 -0.99 -38.38
C LYS A 5 28.73 -0.31 -39.14
N THR A 6 29.08 0.56 -40.06
CA THR A 6 28.14 1.19 -40.97
C THR A 6 27.78 0.24 -42.11
N TYR A 7 26.54 0.23 -42.55
CA TYR A 7 26.04 -0.58 -43.64
C TYR A 7 25.01 0.20 -44.46
N VAL A 8 25.16 0.21 -45.75
CA VAL A 8 24.21 0.79 -46.69
C VAL A 8 23.40 -0.32 -47.35
N GLU A 9 22.08 -0.32 -47.13
CA GLU A 9 21.19 -1.34 -47.69
C GLU A 9 21.00 -1.13 -49.20
N ALA A 10 21.29 -2.16 -49.99
CA ALA A 10 21.36 -2.04 -51.45
C ALA A 10 20.05 -1.67 -52.17
N LYS A 11 18.89 -2.04 -51.58
CA LYS A 11 17.57 -1.78 -52.20
C LYS A 11 17.03 -0.40 -51.88
N THR A 12 17.20 0.06 -50.66
CA THR A 12 16.60 1.31 -50.14
C THR A 12 17.60 2.43 -50.08
N MET A 13 18.90 2.13 -50.11
CA MET A 13 20.02 3.05 -49.95
C MET A 13 20.03 3.76 -48.58
N TYR A 14 19.32 3.22 -47.60
CA TYR A 14 19.39 3.69 -46.20
C TYR A 14 20.63 3.17 -45.49
N VAL A 15 21.12 3.98 -44.59
CA VAL A 15 22.30 3.68 -43.76
C VAL A 15 21.86 3.10 -42.44
N TYR A 16 22.48 2.01 -42.03
CA TYR A 16 22.26 1.32 -40.76
C TYR A 16 23.56 1.15 -40.00
N PHE A 17 23.49 1.15 -38.69
CA PHE A 17 24.54 0.57 -37.86
C PHE A 17 24.29 -0.93 -37.68
N ILE A 18 25.28 -1.75 -38.01
CA ILE A 18 25.32 -3.16 -37.66
C ILE A 18 26.09 -3.29 -36.37
N VAL A 19 25.39 -3.69 -35.35
CA VAL A 19 25.94 -3.83 -34.00
C VAL A 19 26.12 -5.28 -33.66
N SER A 20 27.35 -5.66 -33.29
CA SER A 20 27.67 -6.95 -32.70
C SER A 20 27.88 -6.74 -31.22
N TYR A 21 27.03 -7.32 -30.37
CA TYR A 21 27.07 -7.12 -28.94
C TYR A 21 26.65 -8.40 -28.19
N ASN A 22 27.47 -8.86 -27.25
CA ASN A 22 27.24 -10.09 -26.46
C ASN A 22 26.85 -11.29 -27.34
N ARG A 23 27.63 -11.56 -28.42
CA ARG A 23 27.42 -12.64 -29.42
C ARG A 23 26.10 -12.55 -30.22
N LYS A 24 25.37 -11.45 -30.10
CA LYS A 24 24.18 -11.16 -30.92
C LYS A 24 24.48 -10.06 -31.91
N ARG A 25 23.83 -10.13 -33.09
CA ARG A 25 23.93 -9.13 -34.13
C ARG A 25 22.57 -8.53 -34.40
N PHE A 26 22.49 -7.21 -34.49
CA PHE A 26 21.25 -6.48 -34.79
C PHE A 26 21.57 -5.19 -35.58
N GLN A 27 20.53 -4.66 -36.22
CA GLN A 27 20.63 -3.42 -37.01
C GLN A 27 19.92 -2.28 -36.29
N VAL A 28 20.48 -1.06 -36.43
CA VAL A 28 19.90 0.21 -35.95
C VAL A 28 19.81 1.13 -37.16
N PHE A 29 18.61 1.60 -37.45
CA PHE A 29 18.31 2.50 -38.57
C PHE A 29 18.76 3.92 -38.24
N THR A 30 19.61 4.54 -39.07
CA THR A 30 20.18 5.88 -38.81
C THR A 30 19.31 7.04 -39.32
N GLY A 31 18.26 6.77 -40.09
CA GLY A 31 17.48 7.80 -40.78
C GLY A 31 18.19 8.49 -41.95
N LEU A 32 19.45 8.15 -42.20
CA LEU A 32 20.23 8.72 -43.29
C LEU A 32 20.12 7.90 -44.59
N LYS A 33 20.13 8.57 -45.74
CA LYS A 33 20.04 7.94 -47.05
C LYS A 33 21.24 8.35 -47.92
N SER A 34 21.82 7.39 -48.57
CA SER A 34 22.88 7.60 -49.60
C SER A 34 22.31 7.46 -51.01
N THR A 35 23.07 7.89 -51.99
CA THR A 35 22.79 7.61 -53.42
C THR A 35 23.67 6.50 -53.96
N GLU A 36 24.70 6.13 -53.23
CA GLU A 36 25.62 5.04 -53.59
C GLU A 36 26.11 4.30 -52.34
N LYS A 37 26.67 3.10 -52.53
CA LYS A 37 27.26 2.35 -51.43
C LYS A 37 28.58 2.96 -50.99
N PHE A 38 28.82 2.98 -49.69
CA PHE A 38 30.10 3.38 -49.11
C PHE A 38 30.39 2.56 -47.86
N GLU A 39 31.63 2.59 -47.43
CA GLU A 39 32.10 1.99 -46.19
C GLU A 39 32.61 3.09 -45.24
N GLY A 40 32.54 2.83 -43.93
CA GLY A 40 32.99 3.77 -42.93
C GLY A 40 31.95 4.84 -42.61
N LEU A 41 32.42 6.02 -42.12
CA LEU A 41 31.57 7.06 -41.62
C LEU A 41 31.44 8.29 -42.51
N VAL A 42 32.17 8.30 -43.65
CA VAL A 42 32.25 9.43 -44.58
C VAL A 42 31.41 9.17 -45.81
N PHE A 43 30.41 10.00 -46.04
CA PHE A 43 29.61 9.95 -47.28
C PHE A 43 30.44 10.40 -48.48
N PRO A 44 30.34 9.71 -49.62
CA PRO A 44 31.00 10.10 -50.84
C PRO A 44 30.62 11.52 -51.31
N PRO A 45 31.52 12.27 -51.94
CA PRO A 45 31.25 13.63 -52.41
C PRO A 45 30.08 13.76 -53.39
N SER A 46 29.78 12.69 -54.13
CA SER A 46 28.64 12.57 -55.05
C SER A 46 27.27 12.58 -54.36
N VAL A 47 27.21 12.30 -53.03
CA VAL A 47 25.95 12.27 -52.29
C VAL A 47 25.50 13.69 -51.92
N PRO A 48 24.27 14.09 -52.26
CA PRO A 48 23.76 15.40 -51.85
C PRO A 48 23.89 15.62 -50.36
N ASN A 49 24.41 16.80 -49.95
CA ASN A 49 24.67 17.21 -48.59
C ASN A 49 25.63 16.25 -47.82
N HIS A 50 26.60 15.65 -48.54
CA HIS A 50 27.54 14.67 -47.98
C HIS A 50 28.23 15.15 -46.71
N ARG A 51 28.66 16.43 -46.61
CA ARG A 51 29.33 16.97 -45.42
C ARG A 51 28.43 16.94 -44.21
N ALA A 52 27.18 17.42 -44.34
CA ALA A 52 26.20 17.44 -43.23
C ALA A 52 25.80 16.00 -42.83
N LYS A 53 25.62 15.12 -43.81
CA LYS A 53 25.32 13.68 -43.54
C LYS A 53 26.50 12.98 -42.86
N THR A 54 27.74 13.24 -43.30
CA THR A 54 28.96 12.73 -42.65
C THR A 54 29.01 13.20 -41.17
N PHE A 55 28.84 14.51 -40.94
CA PHE A 55 28.86 15.05 -39.60
C PHE A 55 27.81 14.36 -38.71
N ARG A 56 26.56 14.26 -39.18
CA ARG A 56 25.49 13.59 -38.46
C ARG A 56 25.77 12.12 -38.20
N LEU A 57 26.25 11.37 -39.20
CA LEU A 57 26.58 9.95 -39.08
C LEU A 57 27.70 9.73 -38.06
N THR A 58 28.76 10.54 -38.11
CA THR A 58 29.88 10.46 -37.16
C THR A 58 29.44 10.76 -35.74
N LYS A 59 28.59 11.78 -35.56
CA LYS A 59 28.02 12.12 -34.25
C LYS A 59 27.23 10.95 -33.68
N LEU A 60 26.28 10.39 -34.45
CA LEU A 60 25.47 9.26 -34.03
C LEU A 60 26.31 8.01 -33.71
N TYR A 61 27.37 7.79 -34.50
CA TYR A 61 28.31 6.70 -34.26
C TYR A 61 29.05 6.88 -32.92
N SER A 62 29.60 8.05 -32.68
CA SER A 62 30.34 8.34 -31.46
C SER A 62 29.45 8.19 -30.20
N GLU A 63 28.24 8.72 -30.23
CA GLU A 63 27.29 8.59 -29.13
C GLU A 63 26.90 7.11 -28.89
N ALA A 64 26.68 6.35 -29.95
CA ALA A 64 26.35 4.93 -29.87
C ALA A 64 27.54 4.10 -29.34
N GLU A 65 28.74 4.37 -29.77
CA GLU A 65 29.97 3.68 -29.35
C GLU A 65 30.30 4.00 -27.89
N GLU A 66 30.23 5.27 -27.49
CA GLU A 66 30.41 5.70 -26.11
C GLU A 66 29.42 5.02 -25.17
N TYR A 67 28.15 4.97 -25.57
CA TYR A 67 27.14 4.24 -24.80
C TYR A 67 27.47 2.77 -24.63
N MET A 68 27.88 2.08 -25.73
CA MET A 68 28.27 0.66 -25.68
C MET A 68 29.47 0.40 -24.76
N ILE A 69 30.44 1.29 -24.74
CA ILE A 69 31.64 1.17 -23.90
C ILE A 69 31.26 1.33 -22.43
N ASN A 70 30.51 2.36 -22.12
CA ASN A 70 30.12 2.70 -20.73
C ASN A 70 29.11 1.72 -20.12
N HIS A 71 28.40 0.93 -20.95
CA HIS A 71 27.34 0.01 -20.54
C HIS A 71 27.56 -1.44 -20.99
N ALA A 72 28.79 -1.93 -20.90
CA ALA A 72 29.21 -3.24 -21.43
C ALA A 72 28.45 -4.46 -20.81
N GLY A 73 27.79 -4.30 -19.65
CA GLY A 73 27.03 -5.35 -18.95
C GLY A 73 25.54 -5.41 -19.28
N VAL A 74 25.03 -4.50 -20.09
CA VAL A 74 23.59 -4.38 -20.40
C VAL A 74 23.12 -5.54 -21.30
N PRO A 75 21.90 -6.11 -21.10
CA PRO A 75 21.33 -7.11 -22.01
C PRO A 75 21.20 -6.61 -23.45
N SER A 76 21.46 -7.50 -24.45
CA SER A 76 21.47 -7.12 -25.88
C SER A 76 20.16 -6.48 -26.38
N ALA A 77 19.02 -6.85 -25.80
CA ALA A 77 17.72 -6.24 -26.15
C ALA A 77 17.64 -4.77 -25.70
N GLN A 78 18.12 -4.49 -24.50
CA GLN A 78 18.18 -3.15 -23.93
C GLN A 78 19.22 -2.30 -24.68
N MET A 79 20.40 -2.84 -24.97
CA MET A 79 21.40 -2.19 -25.82
C MET A 79 20.81 -1.77 -27.17
N LYS A 80 20.06 -2.67 -27.84
CA LYS A 80 19.39 -2.37 -29.11
C LYS A 80 18.36 -1.24 -28.98
N ALA A 81 17.55 -1.25 -27.94
CA ALA A 81 16.55 -0.22 -27.71
C ALA A 81 17.21 1.16 -27.49
N ARG A 82 18.29 1.18 -26.71
CA ARG A 82 19.05 2.42 -26.43
C ARG A 82 19.73 2.98 -27.66
N LEU A 83 20.41 2.15 -28.41
CA LEU A 83 21.04 2.60 -29.64
C LEU A 83 20.03 3.12 -30.67
N LYS A 84 18.80 2.57 -30.68
CA LYS A 84 17.71 3.12 -31.49
C LYS A 84 17.30 4.52 -30.98
N ALA A 85 17.13 4.72 -29.68
CA ALA A 85 16.76 5.99 -29.09
C ALA A 85 17.83 7.08 -29.36
N ILE A 86 19.14 6.76 -29.20
CA ILE A 86 20.26 7.64 -29.53
C ILE A 86 20.17 8.09 -31.01
N VAL A 87 19.88 7.17 -31.89
CA VAL A 87 19.86 7.44 -33.33
C VAL A 87 18.59 8.18 -33.78
N SER A 88 17.43 7.90 -33.16
CA SER A 88 16.19 8.64 -33.46
C SER A 88 16.17 10.05 -32.87
N GLY A 89 17.05 10.35 -31.92
CA GLY A 89 17.05 11.63 -31.21
C GLY A 89 15.94 11.71 -30.16
N ASP A 90 15.31 10.55 -29.84
CA ASP A 90 14.39 10.44 -28.74
C ASP A 90 15.14 10.70 -27.42
N ASP A 91 14.50 11.40 -26.50
CA ASP A 91 15.18 11.86 -25.28
C ASP A 91 15.73 10.64 -24.51
N VAL A 92 17.06 10.48 -24.58
CA VAL A 92 17.80 9.36 -23.98
C VAL A 92 17.57 9.32 -22.47
N ALA A 93 17.21 10.45 -21.87
CA ALA A 93 16.85 10.58 -20.47
C ALA A 93 15.58 9.81 -20.08
N GLU A 94 14.63 9.57 -21.00
CA GLU A 94 13.41 8.83 -20.67
C GLU A 94 13.59 7.31 -20.62
N ALA A 95 14.46 6.74 -21.44
CA ALA A 95 14.65 5.28 -21.50
C ALA A 95 15.47 4.69 -20.33
N ASP A 96 16.10 5.54 -19.49
CA ASP A 96 16.96 5.10 -18.36
C ASP A 96 16.36 5.37 -16.98
N LYS A 97 15.12 5.84 -16.94
CA LYS A 97 14.46 6.07 -15.67
C LYS A 97 14.24 4.74 -14.96
N GLY A 98 14.88 4.57 -13.78
CA GLY A 98 14.74 3.38 -12.95
C GLY A 98 13.33 3.21 -12.38
N LEU A 99 13.03 2.04 -11.83
CA LEU A 99 11.76 1.76 -11.18
C LEU A 99 11.41 2.81 -10.11
N LEU A 100 12.41 3.35 -9.39
CA LEU A 100 12.22 4.38 -8.37
C LEU A 100 11.59 5.65 -8.94
N HIS A 101 12.03 6.09 -10.13
CA HIS A 101 11.41 7.22 -10.83
C HIS A 101 9.93 6.94 -11.12
N TYR A 102 9.61 5.78 -11.68
CA TYR A 102 8.23 5.42 -12.03
C TYR A 102 7.33 5.21 -10.81
N ILE A 103 7.87 4.73 -9.68
CA ILE A 103 7.14 4.75 -8.40
C ILE A 103 6.82 6.19 -8.01
N GLY A 104 7.77 7.12 -8.16
CA GLY A 104 7.58 8.55 -7.90
C GLY A 104 6.47 9.16 -8.77
N GLU A 105 6.49 8.91 -10.08
CA GLU A 105 5.45 9.37 -11.01
C GLU A 105 4.08 8.78 -10.67
N TYR A 106 4.03 7.48 -10.38
CA TYR A 106 2.80 6.82 -9.95
C TYR A 106 2.24 7.45 -8.66
N VAL A 107 3.09 7.77 -7.69
CA VAL A 107 2.71 8.43 -6.43
C VAL A 107 2.08 9.80 -6.67
N LYS A 108 2.55 10.56 -7.67
CA LYS A 108 1.96 11.87 -8.04
C LYS A 108 0.49 11.73 -8.47
N THR A 109 0.12 10.61 -9.09
CA THR A 109 -1.27 10.36 -9.52
C THR A 109 -2.22 10.04 -8.34
N LYS A 110 -1.72 9.83 -7.13
CA LYS A 110 -2.54 9.45 -5.97
C LYS A 110 -2.92 10.65 -5.13
N VAL A 111 -4.17 10.70 -4.72
CA VAL A 111 -4.71 11.79 -3.89
C VAL A 111 -4.45 11.51 -2.40
N ARG A 112 -4.68 10.25 -1.96
CA ARG A 112 -4.67 9.88 -0.54
C ARG A 112 -3.25 9.81 0.05
N PRO A 113 -2.95 10.56 1.14
CA PRO A 113 -1.62 10.55 1.77
C PRO A 113 -1.15 9.16 2.17
N GLY A 114 -2.01 8.35 2.81
CA GLY A 114 -1.67 6.99 3.23
C GLY A 114 -1.28 6.07 2.07
N THR A 115 -1.89 6.23 0.89
CA THR A 115 -1.46 5.50 -0.32
C THR A 115 -0.07 5.95 -0.74
N LYS A 116 0.18 7.26 -0.78
CA LYS A 116 1.51 7.81 -1.13
C LYS A 116 2.60 7.25 -0.21
N GLU A 117 2.38 7.25 1.11
CA GLU A 117 3.34 6.71 2.08
C GLU A 117 3.67 5.24 1.88
N VAL A 118 2.68 4.41 1.52
CA VAL A 118 2.90 2.98 1.31
C VAL A 118 3.82 2.75 0.11
N PHE A 119 3.61 3.47 -1.01
CA PHE A 119 4.48 3.40 -2.19
C PHE A 119 5.87 3.99 -1.92
N GLN A 120 5.98 5.10 -1.19
CA GLN A 120 7.27 5.68 -0.79
C GLN A 120 8.09 4.72 0.09
N ARG A 121 7.44 3.99 1.00
CA ARG A 121 8.10 2.95 1.77
C ARG A 121 8.60 1.79 0.91
N THR A 122 7.81 1.39 -0.08
CA THR A 122 8.24 0.39 -1.08
C THR A 122 9.44 0.89 -1.88
N ALA A 123 9.42 2.16 -2.34
CA ALA A 123 10.54 2.76 -3.05
C ALA A 123 11.86 2.70 -2.25
N LYS A 124 11.82 3.10 -0.96
CA LYS A 124 13.00 3.02 -0.07
C LYS A 124 13.55 1.59 0.07
N ARG A 125 12.71 0.56 0.01
CA ARG A 125 13.13 -0.83 0.09
C ARG A 125 13.73 -1.32 -1.21
N VAL A 126 13.13 -0.94 -2.34
CA VAL A 126 13.71 -1.19 -3.66
C VAL A 126 15.06 -0.52 -3.78
N GLU A 127 15.18 0.74 -3.38
CA GLU A 127 16.44 1.50 -3.37
C GLU A 127 17.52 0.80 -2.54
N ALA A 128 17.17 0.32 -1.34
CA ALA A 128 18.10 -0.38 -0.47
C ALA A 128 18.52 -1.76 -1.00
N PHE A 129 17.72 -2.39 -1.86
CA PHE A 129 18.02 -3.69 -2.46
C PHE A 129 18.73 -3.54 -3.82
N ASP A 130 18.20 -2.69 -4.68
CA ASP A 130 18.71 -2.45 -6.04
C ASP A 130 18.25 -1.07 -6.55
N ALA A 131 19.07 -0.05 -6.29
CA ALA A 131 18.77 1.33 -6.67
C ALA A 131 18.74 1.53 -8.20
N GLN A 132 19.37 0.62 -8.96
CA GLN A 132 19.46 0.68 -10.43
C GLN A 132 18.40 -0.18 -11.13
N ALA A 133 17.46 -0.75 -10.37
CA ALA A 133 16.40 -1.59 -10.95
C ALA A 133 15.56 -0.80 -11.96
N THR A 134 15.39 -1.38 -13.15
CA THR A 134 14.57 -0.85 -14.24
C THR A 134 13.48 -1.85 -14.63
N PHE A 135 12.49 -1.45 -15.41
CA PHE A 135 11.50 -2.40 -15.94
C PHE A 135 12.17 -3.53 -16.75
N ASP A 136 13.35 -3.28 -17.34
CA ASP A 136 14.08 -4.25 -18.13
C ASP A 136 14.90 -5.23 -17.30
N THR A 137 15.42 -4.82 -16.16
CA THR A 137 16.24 -5.67 -15.28
C THR A 137 15.40 -6.50 -14.31
N ILE A 138 14.17 -6.04 -14.02
CA ILE A 138 13.28 -6.76 -13.11
C ILE A 138 12.62 -7.92 -13.87
N ASP A 139 13.06 -9.12 -13.56
CA ASP A 139 12.50 -10.38 -13.98
C ASP A 139 11.98 -11.19 -12.78
N ARG A 140 11.51 -12.42 -13.02
CA ARG A 140 11.08 -13.33 -11.96
C ARG A 140 12.18 -13.59 -10.93
N ALA A 141 13.41 -13.80 -11.39
CA ALA A 141 14.54 -14.08 -10.51
C ALA A 141 14.87 -12.88 -9.62
N TRP A 142 14.73 -11.65 -10.15
CA TRP A 142 14.85 -10.44 -9.32
C TRP A 142 13.80 -10.40 -8.21
N LEU A 143 12.53 -10.71 -8.52
CA LEU A 143 11.44 -10.74 -7.52
C LEU A 143 11.72 -11.79 -6.42
N GLU A 144 12.22 -12.96 -6.81
CA GLU A 144 12.61 -14.02 -5.86
C GLU A 144 13.78 -13.57 -4.97
N ARG A 145 14.80 -12.90 -5.52
CA ARG A 145 15.92 -12.34 -4.75
C ARG A 145 15.48 -11.22 -3.81
N PHE A 146 14.57 -10.34 -4.26
CA PHE A 146 14.00 -9.29 -3.41
C PHE A 146 13.22 -9.88 -2.23
N GLU A 147 12.37 -10.89 -2.47
CA GLU A 147 11.66 -11.60 -1.40
C GLU A 147 12.63 -12.23 -0.39
N ALA A 148 13.63 -12.95 -0.86
CA ALA A 148 14.64 -13.58 -0.03
C ALA A 148 15.47 -12.56 0.81
N HIS A 149 15.89 -11.46 0.17
CA HIS A 149 16.61 -10.38 0.85
C HIS A 149 15.79 -9.77 1.99
N GLU A 150 14.51 -9.49 1.77
CA GLU A 150 13.63 -8.90 2.78
C GLU A 150 13.31 -9.90 3.92
N LEU A 151 13.22 -11.21 3.61
CA LEU A 151 13.07 -12.27 4.62
C LEU A 151 14.31 -12.35 5.53
N LEU A 152 15.51 -12.30 4.95
CA LEU A 152 16.78 -12.31 5.71
C LEU A 152 16.88 -11.09 6.65
N ARG A 153 16.25 -9.98 6.31
CA ARG A 153 16.13 -8.79 7.19
C ARG A 153 15.06 -8.92 8.27
N GLY A 154 14.47 -10.11 8.44
CA GLY A 154 13.47 -10.41 9.46
C GLY A 154 12.08 -9.89 9.17
N ARG A 155 11.77 -9.53 7.93
CA ARG A 155 10.44 -9.06 7.57
C ARG A 155 9.43 -10.20 7.40
N LYS A 156 8.20 -9.94 7.81
CA LYS A 156 7.10 -10.90 7.67
C LYS A 156 6.62 -10.98 6.22
N ILE A 157 6.25 -12.17 5.75
CA ILE A 157 5.78 -12.49 4.39
C ILE A 157 4.67 -11.52 3.93
N ASN A 158 3.68 -11.25 4.78
CA ASN A 158 2.58 -10.35 4.42
C ASN A 158 3.05 -8.89 4.18
N GLY A 159 4.08 -8.45 4.92
CA GLY A 159 4.69 -7.14 4.73
C GLY A 159 5.45 -7.05 3.41
N ILE A 160 6.20 -8.10 3.04
CA ILE A 160 6.90 -8.21 1.75
C ILE A 160 5.87 -8.29 0.61
N GLY A 161 4.78 -9.04 0.82
CA GLY A 161 3.67 -9.13 -0.14
C GLY A 161 3.01 -7.77 -0.44
N ILE A 162 3.02 -6.81 0.49
CA ILE A 162 2.56 -5.44 0.21
C ILE A 162 3.49 -4.77 -0.81
N ASP A 163 4.81 -4.86 -0.60
CA ASP A 163 5.78 -4.25 -1.50
C ASP A 163 5.72 -4.86 -2.90
N LEU A 164 5.66 -6.18 -2.99
CA LEU A 164 5.53 -6.89 -4.27
C LEU A 164 4.22 -6.52 -5.00
N ARG A 165 3.10 -6.34 -4.29
CA ARG A 165 1.86 -5.84 -4.89
C ARG A 165 1.98 -4.40 -5.37
N ASN A 166 2.69 -3.55 -4.64
CA ASN A 166 2.96 -2.17 -5.06
C ASN A 166 3.82 -2.13 -6.32
N ILE A 167 4.90 -2.92 -6.38
CA ILE A 167 5.74 -3.05 -7.58
C ILE A 167 4.90 -3.54 -8.76
N ARG A 168 4.08 -4.58 -8.56
CA ARG A 168 3.16 -5.08 -9.60
C ARG A 168 2.19 -4.01 -10.09
N THR A 169 1.68 -3.19 -9.18
CA THR A 169 0.77 -2.09 -9.54
C THR A 169 1.47 -1.05 -10.41
N VAL A 170 2.73 -0.72 -10.13
CA VAL A 170 3.52 0.21 -10.96
C VAL A 170 3.81 -0.41 -12.34
N PHE A 171 4.11 -1.72 -12.42
CA PHE A 171 4.26 -2.41 -13.70
C PHE A 171 2.98 -2.36 -14.53
N ASN A 172 1.82 -2.68 -13.94
CA ASN A 172 0.54 -2.60 -14.64
C ASN A 172 0.27 -1.18 -15.16
N TRP A 173 0.47 -0.17 -14.30
CA TRP A 173 0.33 1.22 -14.70
C TRP A 173 1.28 1.61 -15.84
N ALA A 174 2.51 1.15 -15.81
CA ALA A 174 3.49 1.42 -16.87
C ALA A 174 3.14 0.71 -18.19
N ILE A 175 2.58 -0.51 -18.11
CA ILE A 175 2.06 -1.25 -19.28
C ILE A 175 0.85 -0.51 -19.88
N ASP A 176 -0.10 -0.08 -19.03
CA ASP A 176 -1.29 0.65 -19.46
C ASP A 176 -0.97 2.02 -20.10
N ASN A 177 0.24 2.54 -19.87
CA ASN A 177 0.76 3.79 -20.46
C ASN A 177 1.87 3.56 -21.49
N ASP A 178 2.00 2.36 -22.05
CA ASP A 178 2.94 1.97 -23.09
C ASP A 178 4.44 2.20 -22.76
N MET A 179 4.77 2.36 -21.46
CA MET A 179 6.15 2.58 -20.99
C MET A 179 6.98 1.30 -20.99
N THR A 180 6.36 0.13 -20.90
CA THR A 180 6.99 -1.19 -20.96
C THR A 180 5.99 -2.25 -21.42
N ALA A 181 6.49 -3.28 -22.11
CA ALA A 181 5.71 -4.49 -22.43
C ALA A 181 6.06 -5.67 -21.52
N LYS A 182 7.01 -5.49 -20.57
CA LYS A 182 7.47 -6.57 -19.69
C LYS A 182 6.55 -6.72 -18.50
N TYR A 183 6.23 -7.98 -18.16
CA TYR A 183 5.43 -8.32 -17.00
C TYR A 183 6.06 -9.48 -16.21
N PRO A 184 6.93 -9.19 -15.22
CA PRO A 184 7.67 -10.22 -14.49
C PRO A 184 6.78 -11.06 -13.54
N PHE A 185 5.58 -10.60 -13.24
CA PHE A 185 4.66 -11.27 -12.32
C PHE A 185 3.84 -12.41 -12.95
N ARG A 186 3.96 -12.67 -14.26
CA ARG A 186 3.11 -13.64 -14.97
C ARG A 186 3.15 -15.05 -14.36
N LYS A 187 4.32 -15.48 -13.88
CA LYS A 187 4.56 -16.79 -13.25
C LYS A 187 5.06 -16.63 -11.81
N PHE A 188 4.87 -15.46 -11.20
CA PHE A 188 5.30 -15.19 -9.84
C PHE A 188 4.08 -15.06 -8.92
N THR A 189 4.01 -15.92 -7.90
CA THR A 189 2.94 -15.89 -6.91
C THR A 189 3.39 -15.13 -5.68
N ILE A 190 2.70 -14.04 -5.35
CA ILE A 190 2.95 -13.29 -4.11
C ILE A 190 2.38 -14.09 -2.95
N LYS A 191 3.26 -14.55 -2.06
CA LYS A 191 2.90 -15.34 -0.89
C LYS A 191 2.10 -14.51 0.11
N ALA A 192 1.20 -15.17 0.81
CA ALA A 192 0.44 -14.60 1.91
C ALA A 192 0.25 -15.65 3.01
N GLU A 193 0.43 -15.25 4.25
CA GLU A 193 0.17 -16.07 5.43
C GLU A 193 -1.13 -15.65 6.08
N ARG A 194 -1.96 -16.63 6.47
CA ARG A 194 -3.12 -16.37 7.31
C ARG A 194 -2.64 -15.96 8.70
N GLN A 195 -2.96 -14.77 9.12
CA GLN A 195 -2.72 -14.33 10.49
C GLN A 195 -3.94 -14.70 11.36
N ARG A 196 -3.67 -15.34 12.48
CA ARG A 196 -4.68 -15.42 13.55
C ARG A 196 -4.78 -14.03 14.17
N HIS A 197 -5.96 -13.48 14.19
CA HIS A 197 -6.22 -12.18 14.76
C HIS A 197 -6.95 -12.35 16.09
N LEU A 198 -6.53 -11.62 17.10
CA LEU A 198 -7.19 -11.61 18.39
C LEU A 198 -8.64 -11.10 18.23
N TYR A 199 -9.55 -11.82 18.80
CA TYR A 199 -10.89 -11.38 19.18
C TYR A 199 -11.12 -11.79 20.65
N LEU A 200 -12.00 -11.11 21.33
CA LEU A 200 -12.35 -11.38 22.72
C LEU A 200 -13.75 -11.99 22.78
N SER A 201 -13.95 -12.97 23.66
CA SER A 201 -15.27 -13.48 23.99
C SER A 201 -16.11 -12.44 24.75
N ALA A 202 -17.38 -12.74 24.99
CA ALA A 202 -18.23 -11.86 25.81
C ALA A 202 -17.68 -11.70 27.25
N GLU A 203 -17.16 -12.79 27.83
CA GLU A 203 -16.54 -12.80 29.17
C GLU A 203 -15.27 -11.93 29.19
N GLU A 204 -14.39 -12.10 28.22
CA GLU A 204 -13.16 -11.31 28.10
C GLU A 204 -13.46 -9.82 27.85
N MET A 205 -14.50 -9.51 27.05
CA MET A 205 -14.96 -8.13 26.84
C MET A 205 -15.52 -7.52 28.13
N ARG A 206 -16.25 -8.29 28.96
CA ARG A 206 -16.70 -7.87 30.30
C ARG A 206 -15.50 -7.57 31.20
N GLU A 207 -14.50 -8.48 31.22
CA GLU A 207 -13.29 -8.26 32.02
C GLU A 207 -12.57 -6.96 31.62
N VAL A 208 -12.46 -6.68 30.32
CA VAL A 208 -11.89 -5.41 29.81
C VAL A 208 -12.75 -4.21 30.22
N ARG A 209 -14.08 -4.32 30.15
CA ARG A 209 -15.02 -3.25 30.57
C ARG A 209 -14.88 -2.90 32.04
N ASP A 210 -14.82 -3.91 32.89
CA ASP A 210 -15.04 -3.79 34.34
C ASP A 210 -13.74 -3.66 35.15
N ILE A 211 -12.59 -3.93 34.50
CA ILE A 211 -11.29 -3.84 35.18
C ILE A 211 -11.04 -2.43 35.76
N SER A 212 -10.65 -2.39 37.02
CA SER A 212 -10.22 -1.15 37.67
C SER A 212 -8.84 -0.72 37.11
N LEU A 213 -8.78 0.50 36.61
CA LEU A 213 -7.58 1.07 35.99
C LEU A 213 -7.21 2.39 36.65
N GLU A 214 -5.97 2.83 36.45
CA GLU A 214 -5.59 4.20 36.78
C GLU A 214 -6.36 5.21 35.90
N PRO A 215 -6.74 6.40 36.43
CA PRO A 215 -7.61 7.35 35.72
C PRO A 215 -7.17 7.69 34.29
N PHE A 216 -5.84 7.77 34.03
CA PHE A 216 -5.33 8.09 32.73
C PHE A 216 -5.49 6.90 31.72
N MET A 217 -5.55 5.67 32.24
CA MET A 217 -5.75 4.45 31.42
C MET A 217 -7.23 4.23 31.07
N GLU A 218 -8.16 4.69 31.94
CA GLU A 218 -9.60 4.53 31.73
C GLU A 218 -10.04 5.09 30.38
N LYS A 219 -9.50 6.25 29.96
CA LYS A 219 -9.82 6.86 28.67
C LYS A 219 -9.60 5.90 27.51
N TYR A 220 -8.53 5.14 27.51
CA TYR A 220 -8.18 4.23 26.42
C TYR A 220 -9.07 2.98 26.42
N ARG A 221 -9.39 2.45 27.60
CA ARG A 221 -10.37 1.38 27.79
C ARG A 221 -11.76 1.84 27.33
N ASP A 222 -12.23 2.97 27.78
CA ASP A 222 -13.54 3.52 27.47
C ASP A 222 -13.67 3.75 25.94
N LEU A 223 -12.66 4.32 25.31
CA LEU A 223 -12.67 4.49 23.85
C LEU A 223 -12.71 3.15 23.11
N PHE A 224 -11.99 2.13 23.59
CA PHE A 224 -12.06 0.79 23.01
C PHE A 224 -13.47 0.20 23.14
N MET A 225 -14.10 0.33 24.31
CA MET A 225 -15.48 -0.08 24.53
C MET A 225 -16.46 0.71 23.66
N LEU A 226 -16.26 2.02 23.50
CA LEU A 226 -17.04 2.83 22.57
C LEU A 226 -16.93 2.31 21.13
N GLY A 227 -15.71 1.97 20.71
CA GLY A 227 -15.50 1.33 19.41
C GLY A 227 -16.31 0.04 19.26
N PHE A 228 -16.38 -0.78 20.28
CA PHE A 228 -17.19 -1.99 20.32
C PHE A 228 -18.70 -1.70 20.25
N TYR A 229 -19.20 -0.79 21.09
CA TYR A 229 -20.62 -0.39 21.12
C TYR A 229 -21.10 0.25 19.81
N LEU A 230 -20.18 0.85 19.05
CA LEU A 230 -20.42 1.41 17.72
C LEU A 230 -20.06 0.41 16.60
N ILE A 231 -20.27 -0.90 16.85
CA ILE A 231 -20.11 -1.99 15.85
C ILE A 231 -18.69 -2.02 15.26
N GLY A 232 -17.70 -1.69 16.06
CA GLY A 232 -16.31 -1.66 15.63
C GLY A 232 -16.00 -0.57 14.60
N ILE A 233 -16.52 0.63 14.82
CA ILE A 233 -16.21 1.82 14.01
C ILE A 233 -14.70 1.99 13.82
N ASN A 234 -14.25 2.44 12.64
CA ASN A 234 -12.84 2.69 12.41
C ASN A 234 -12.36 3.89 13.25
N LEU A 235 -11.16 3.79 13.84
CA LEU A 235 -10.65 4.83 14.74
C LEU A 235 -10.57 6.22 14.07
N SER A 236 -10.07 6.29 12.83
CA SER A 236 -10.01 7.58 12.12
C SER A 236 -11.39 8.18 11.92
N ASP A 237 -12.36 7.33 11.50
CA ASP A 237 -13.72 7.80 11.29
C ASP A 237 -14.33 8.31 12.61
N LEU A 238 -14.15 7.57 13.73
CA LEU A 238 -14.64 7.98 15.07
C LEU A 238 -14.04 9.30 15.55
N LEU A 239 -12.73 9.47 15.40
CA LEU A 239 -12.02 10.66 15.90
C LEU A 239 -12.35 11.93 15.11
N GLU A 240 -12.74 11.79 13.85
CA GLU A 240 -13.10 12.89 12.95
C GLU A 240 -14.61 13.21 12.94
N LEU A 241 -15.44 12.43 13.67
CA LEU A 241 -16.88 12.73 13.76
C LEU A 241 -17.09 14.13 14.34
N PRO A 242 -17.92 14.98 13.73
CA PRO A 242 -18.24 16.30 14.27
C PRO A 242 -19.09 16.20 15.55
N VAL A 243 -19.03 17.22 16.40
CA VAL A 243 -19.70 17.25 17.69
C VAL A 243 -21.23 17.10 17.59
N ASP A 244 -21.83 17.50 16.47
CA ASP A 244 -23.27 17.45 16.18
C ASP A 244 -23.70 16.24 15.35
N CYS A 245 -22.84 15.23 15.20
CA CYS A 245 -23.11 14.05 14.37
C CYS A 245 -24.20 13.12 14.97
N VAL A 246 -24.50 13.24 16.27
CA VAL A 246 -25.57 12.45 16.91
C VAL A 246 -26.89 13.14 16.67
N ARG A 247 -27.72 12.58 15.81
CA ARG A 247 -29.05 13.10 15.48
C ARG A 247 -30.10 12.02 15.68
N HIS A 248 -31.19 12.34 16.37
CA HIS A 248 -32.27 11.38 16.69
C HIS A 248 -31.75 10.06 17.30
N GLY A 249 -30.70 10.13 18.15
CA GLY A 249 -30.11 8.95 18.77
C GLY A 249 -29.27 8.08 17.83
N ARG A 250 -28.87 8.60 16.67
CA ARG A 250 -28.07 7.87 15.67
C ARG A 250 -26.85 8.67 15.22
N ILE A 251 -25.77 7.97 14.86
CA ILE A 251 -24.60 8.52 14.20
C ILE A 251 -24.64 8.12 12.74
N GLN A 252 -24.76 9.12 11.86
CA GLN A 252 -24.68 8.94 10.41
C GLN A 252 -23.37 9.53 9.92
N TYR A 253 -22.56 8.73 9.25
CA TYR A 253 -21.29 9.18 8.67
C TYR A 253 -20.91 8.42 7.41
N ARG A 254 -20.10 9.05 6.56
CA ARG A 254 -19.48 8.38 5.40
C ARG A 254 -18.06 7.98 5.76
N ARG A 255 -17.77 6.69 5.60
CA ARG A 255 -16.43 6.16 5.86
C ARG A 255 -15.41 6.79 4.93
N ASN A 256 -14.38 7.44 5.47
CA ASN A 256 -13.35 8.13 4.70
C ASN A 256 -12.64 7.24 3.66
N LYS A 257 -12.43 5.96 3.96
CA LYS A 257 -11.73 5.02 3.07
C LYS A 257 -12.56 4.57 1.88
N THR A 258 -13.87 4.40 2.02
CA THR A 258 -14.71 3.73 1.01
C THR A 258 -15.87 4.59 0.51
N GLY A 259 -16.17 5.73 1.17
CA GLY A 259 -17.33 6.58 0.88
C GLY A 259 -18.67 5.98 1.31
N ARG A 260 -18.67 4.76 1.89
CA ARG A 260 -19.88 4.08 2.32
C ARG A 260 -20.56 4.83 3.46
N LEU A 261 -21.87 4.94 3.40
CA LEU A 261 -22.71 5.49 4.47
C LEU A 261 -22.88 4.44 5.57
N TYR A 262 -22.69 4.86 6.81
CA TYR A 262 -23.00 4.12 8.02
C TYR A 262 -24.07 4.88 8.78
N ASP A 263 -24.99 4.14 9.39
CA ASP A 263 -26.06 4.64 10.24
C ASP A 263 -26.14 3.72 11.47
N ILE A 264 -25.64 4.19 12.60
CA ILE A 264 -25.47 3.41 13.83
C ILE A 264 -26.33 4.02 14.92
N LYS A 265 -27.23 3.24 15.51
CA LYS A 265 -27.96 3.64 16.72
C LYS A 265 -27.00 3.75 17.89
N VAL A 266 -27.08 4.88 18.60
CA VAL A 266 -26.25 5.13 19.80
C VAL A 266 -26.95 4.50 21.00
N GLU A 267 -26.44 3.37 21.43
CA GLU A 267 -26.94 2.67 22.60
C GLU A 267 -26.53 3.43 23.90
N PRO A 268 -27.26 3.23 25.03
CA PRO A 268 -26.98 3.97 26.26
C PRO A 268 -25.53 3.89 26.76
N GLU A 269 -24.90 2.74 26.64
CA GLU A 269 -23.51 2.48 27.02
C GLU A 269 -22.54 3.34 26.20
N ALA A 270 -22.80 3.46 24.90
CA ALA A 270 -22.03 4.35 24.03
C ALA A 270 -22.22 5.82 24.40
N LEU A 271 -23.47 6.20 24.70
CA LEU A 271 -23.81 7.58 25.04
C LEU A 271 -23.11 8.05 26.35
N VAL A 272 -22.99 7.18 27.36
CA VAL A 272 -22.26 7.47 28.60
C VAL A 272 -20.80 7.84 28.29
N ILE A 273 -20.13 7.09 27.44
CA ILE A 273 -18.73 7.33 27.07
C ILE A 273 -18.60 8.60 26.23
N ILE A 274 -19.51 8.79 25.26
CA ILE A 274 -19.54 10.00 24.44
C ILE A 274 -19.66 11.23 25.32
N ASN A 275 -20.59 11.24 26.30
CA ASN A 275 -20.79 12.37 27.21
C ASN A 275 -19.57 12.60 28.13
N LYS A 276 -18.92 11.51 28.61
CA LYS A 276 -17.70 11.58 29.43
C LYS A 276 -16.54 12.29 28.73
N TYR A 277 -16.40 12.06 27.41
CA TYR A 277 -15.28 12.58 26.61
C TYR A 277 -15.72 13.55 25.51
N LYS A 278 -16.86 14.19 25.70
CA LYS A 278 -17.44 15.12 24.70
C LYS A 278 -16.47 16.22 24.30
N GLY A 279 -16.34 16.43 23.01
CA GLY A 279 -15.52 17.51 22.46
C GLY A 279 -16.30 18.78 22.16
N THR A 280 -15.59 19.77 21.64
CA THR A 280 -16.13 21.06 21.19
C THR A 280 -16.29 21.17 19.70
N ARG A 281 -15.36 20.60 18.95
CA ARG A 281 -15.37 20.52 17.47
C ARG A 281 -15.72 19.11 17.00
N HIS A 282 -15.12 18.12 17.63
CA HIS A 282 -15.34 16.71 17.34
C HIS A 282 -16.30 16.11 18.38
N LEU A 283 -16.88 14.96 18.04
CA LEU A 283 -17.70 14.18 18.97
C LEU A 283 -16.95 13.90 20.27
N LEU A 284 -15.67 13.60 20.16
CA LEU A 284 -14.76 13.35 21.27
C LEU A 284 -13.67 14.41 21.32
N SER A 285 -13.33 14.87 22.52
CA SER A 285 -12.33 15.93 22.75
C SER A 285 -10.88 15.56 22.38
N VAL A 286 -10.65 14.34 21.91
CA VAL A 286 -9.31 13.75 21.68
C VAL A 286 -8.42 14.56 20.73
N LEU A 287 -9.01 15.15 19.69
CA LEU A 287 -8.28 15.96 18.70
C LEU A 287 -8.49 17.47 18.86
N ASP A 288 -9.30 17.90 19.83
CA ASP A 288 -9.68 19.31 19.98
C ASP A 288 -8.53 20.19 20.49
N ASP A 289 -7.53 19.60 21.15
CA ASP A 289 -6.30 20.23 21.61
C ASP A 289 -5.20 20.34 20.54
N GLY A 290 -5.48 19.91 19.29
CA GLY A 290 -4.51 19.88 18.20
C GLY A 290 -3.65 18.60 18.15
N THR A 291 -3.94 17.62 18.98
CA THR A 291 -3.28 16.30 18.91
C THR A 291 -3.46 15.69 17.52
N LYS A 292 -2.36 15.26 16.89
CA LYS A 292 -2.40 14.57 15.59
C LYS A 292 -3.00 13.17 15.76
N GLU A 293 -3.95 12.81 14.89
CA GLU A 293 -4.59 11.49 14.86
C GLU A 293 -3.56 10.34 14.85
N SER A 294 -2.49 10.45 14.07
CA SER A 294 -1.44 9.43 14.00
C SER A 294 -0.70 9.23 15.32
N SER A 295 -0.47 10.29 16.07
CA SER A 295 0.15 10.25 17.40
C SER A 295 -0.78 9.61 18.41
N PHE A 296 -2.05 10.03 18.44
CA PHE A 296 -3.05 9.44 19.32
C PHE A 296 -3.25 7.94 19.03
N ARG A 297 -3.34 7.56 17.76
CA ARG A 297 -3.47 6.15 17.34
C ARG A 297 -2.34 5.28 17.89
N ARG A 298 -1.09 5.77 17.85
CA ARG A 298 0.06 5.06 18.41
C ARG A 298 -0.09 4.90 19.92
N THR A 299 -0.35 6.00 20.61
CA THR A 299 -0.54 6.02 22.06
C THR A 299 -1.66 5.09 22.50
N LEU A 300 -2.83 5.16 21.83
CA LEU A 300 -3.95 4.25 22.08
C LEU A 300 -3.53 2.78 21.91
N GLY A 301 -2.83 2.47 20.80
CA GLY A 301 -2.35 1.10 20.54
C GLY A 301 -1.39 0.58 21.63
N ASP A 302 -0.54 1.44 22.16
CA ASP A 302 0.39 1.08 23.22
C ASP A 302 -0.34 0.88 24.57
N TYR A 303 -1.34 1.70 24.89
CA TYR A 303 -2.10 1.56 26.12
C TYR A 303 -3.10 0.39 26.08
N LEU A 304 -3.72 0.09 24.93
CA LEU A 304 -4.59 -1.08 24.82
C LEU A 304 -3.86 -2.38 25.19
N LYS A 305 -2.62 -2.53 24.76
CA LYS A 305 -1.78 -3.70 25.09
C LYS A 305 -1.41 -3.79 26.59
N ARG A 306 -1.61 -2.72 27.32
CA ARG A 306 -1.25 -2.59 28.75
C ARG A 306 -2.46 -2.64 29.67
N ILE A 307 -3.68 -2.71 29.13
CA ILE A 307 -4.89 -2.91 29.95
C ILE A 307 -4.74 -4.25 30.67
N GLY A 308 -4.69 -4.21 32.00
CA GLY A 308 -4.41 -5.39 32.78
C GLY A 308 -4.43 -5.14 34.28
N ARG A 309 -4.16 -6.21 35.02
CA ARG A 309 -4.17 -6.20 36.50
C ARG A 309 -2.89 -5.61 37.03
N VAL A 310 -3.00 -4.66 37.94
CA VAL A 310 -1.87 -3.98 38.57
C VAL A 310 -1.50 -4.71 39.86
N LYS A 311 -0.26 -5.17 39.96
CA LYS A 311 0.32 -5.72 41.17
C LYS A 311 1.29 -4.70 41.75
N MET A 312 1.08 -4.38 43.03
CA MET A 312 1.99 -3.52 43.79
C MET A 312 3.11 -4.37 44.37
N VAL A 313 4.34 -4.13 43.95
CA VAL A 313 5.51 -4.82 44.50
C VAL A 313 6.08 -3.92 45.61
N LYS A 314 6.14 -4.48 46.83
CA LYS A 314 6.68 -3.81 48.02
C LYS A 314 8.02 -4.43 48.41
N ASN A 315 8.92 -3.66 48.98
CA ASN A 315 10.16 -4.17 49.58
C ASN A 315 9.90 -4.84 50.94
N SER A 316 10.94 -5.40 51.56
CA SER A 316 10.90 -6.06 52.88
C SER A 316 10.43 -5.14 54.04
N ARG A 317 10.49 -3.82 53.81
CA ARG A 317 10.02 -2.80 54.76
C ARG A 317 8.60 -2.28 54.49
N GLY A 318 7.92 -2.92 53.52
CA GLY A 318 6.54 -2.53 53.14
C GLY A 318 6.44 -1.30 52.21
N ALA A 319 7.55 -0.68 51.83
CA ALA A 319 7.53 0.45 50.90
C ALA A 319 7.34 -0.01 49.46
N LEU A 320 6.54 0.73 48.70
CA LEU A 320 6.29 0.44 47.29
C LEU A 320 7.57 0.62 46.48
N ILE A 321 8.01 -0.45 45.77
CA ILE A 321 9.17 -0.42 44.86
C ILE A 321 8.71 -0.13 43.44
N LYS A 322 7.71 -0.85 42.95
CA LYS A 322 7.20 -0.69 41.60
C LYS A 322 5.77 -1.20 41.47
N LYS A 323 5.12 -0.75 40.37
CA LYS A 323 3.87 -1.30 39.88
C LYS A 323 4.18 -2.23 38.72
N GLU A 324 3.73 -3.47 38.80
CA GLU A 324 3.77 -4.42 37.70
C GLU A 324 2.38 -4.54 37.10
N VAL A 325 2.29 -4.41 35.79
CA VAL A 325 1.02 -4.60 35.05
C VAL A 325 1.12 -5.92 34.31
N THR A 326 0.20 -6.83 34.62
CA THR A 326 -0.02 -8.04 33.83
C THR A 326 -1.15 -7.76 32.85
N PRO A 327 -0.84 -7.59 31.55
CA PRO A 327 -1.87 -7.34 30.55
C PRO A 327 -2.89 -8.46 30.48
N LEU A 328 -4.18 -8.13 30.29
CA LEU A 328 -5.20 -9.14 29.95
C LEU A 328 -4.94 -9.73 28.58
N HIS A 329 -4.69 -8.88 27.60
CA HIS A 329 -4.48 -9.24 26.22
C HIS A 329 -3.35 -8.41 25.58
N PRO A 330 -2.10 -8.86 25.60
CA PRO A 330 -0.94 -8.08 25.14
C PRO A 330 -0.96 -7.78 23.62
N ASP A 331 -1.76 -8.52 22.86
CA ASP A 331 -1.95 -8.30 21.42
C ASP A 331 -3.20 -7.47 21.07
N MET A 332 -3.86 -6.88 22.07
CA MET A 332 -5.05 -6.09 21.87
C MET A 332 -4.76 -4.82 21.06
N VAL A 333 -5.56 -4.59 20.04
CA VAL A 333 -5.49 -3.42 19.16
C VAL A 333 -6.90 -2.87 18.94
N TRP A 334 -7.02 -1.64 18.44
CA TRP A 334 -8.33 -1.05 18.15
C TRP A 334 -9.27 -1.99 17.37
N TYR A 335 -8.73 -2.64 16.35
CA TYR A 335 -9.53 -3.52 15.48
C TYR A 335 -10.01 -4.81 16.17
N THR A 336 -9.48 -5.13 17.34
CA THR A 336 -9.96 -6.23 18.20
C THR A 336 -11.42 -6.00 18.58
N ALA A 337 -11.85 -4.78 18.89
CA ALA A 337 -13.24 -4.45 19.19
C ALA A 337 -14.20 -4.89 18.06
N ARG A 338 -13.84 -4.60 16.82
CA ARG A 338 -14.65 -4.98 15.67
C ARG A 338 -14.71 -6.48 15.42
N ARG A 339 -13.59 -7.18 15.64
CA ARG A 339 -13.54 -8.64 15.51
C ARG A 339 -14.34 -9.32 16.61
N SER A 340 -14.24 -8.81 17.84
CA SER A 340 -14.99 -9.32 18.98
C SER A 340 -16.48 -9.13 18.77
N TRP A 341 -16.92 -7.96 18.33
CA TRP A 341 -18.32 -7.71 17.99
C TRP A 341 -18.83 -8.73 16.96
N ALA A 342 -18.10 -8.93 15.86
CA ALA A 342 -18.46 -9.85 14.80
C ALA A 342 -18.52 -11.31 15.27
N THR A 343 -17.58 -11.72 16.12
CA THR A 343 -17.51 -13.10 16.65
C THR A 343 -18.63 -13.36 17.65
N ILE A 344 -18.89 -12.41 18.56
CA ILE A 344 -20.00 -12.50 19.52
C ILE A 344 -21.34 -12.50 18.77
N ALA A 345 -21.51 -11.63 17.76
CA ALA A 345 -22.73 -11.65 16.94
C ALA A 345 -22.93 -13.00 16.24
N ALA A 346 -21.87 -13.61 15.75
CA ALA A 346 -21.92 -14.92 15.12
C ALA A 346 -22.25 -16.03 16.15
N SER A 347 -21.77 -15.94 17.39
CA SER A 347 -22.10 -16.91 18.45
C SER A 347 -23.53 -16.77 18.98
N LEU A 348 -24.20 -15.64 18.73
CA LEU A 348 -25.62 -15.41 19.02
C LEU A 348 -26.52 -15.76 17.82
N ASP A 349 -26.02 -16.53 16.85
CA ASP A 349 -26.75 -16.94 15.65
C ASP A 349 -27.29 -15.79 14.79
N ILE A 350 -26.71 -14.58 14.92
CA ILE A 350 -27.07 -13.46 14.05
C ILE A 350 -26.64 -13.78 12.61
N PRO A 351 -27.54 -13.63 11.63
CA PRO A 351 -27.26 -13.98 10.23
C PRO A 351 -26.00 -13.26 9.70
N LYS A 352 -25.15 -14.00 8.97
CA LYS A 352 -23.92 -13.45 8.36
C LYS A 352 -24.17 -12.24 7.50
N GLU A 353 -25.31 -12.18 6.82
CA GLU A 353 -25.71 -11.01 6.05
C GLU A 353 -25.87 -9.78 6.93
N THR A 354 -26.59 -9.89 8.05
CA THR A 354 -26.76 -8.80 9.03
C THR A 354 -25.41 -8.36 9.58
N ILE A 355 -24.53 -9.30 9.96
CA ILE A 355 -23.17 -9.02 10.40
C ILE A 355 -22.38 -8.31 9.29
N GLY A 356 -22.44 -8.79 8.05
CA GLY A 356 -21.78 -8.18 6.91
C GLY A 356 -22.25 -6.75 6.62
N LYS A 357 -23.57 -6.51 6.65
CA LYS A 357 -24.16 -5.18 6.50
C LYS A 357 -23.75 -4.23 7.66
N ALA A 358 -23.81 -4.69 8.90
CA ALA A 358 -23.37 -3.94 10.07
C ALA A 358 -21.88 -3.54 9.98
N LEU A 359 -21.04 -4.44 9.52
CA LEU A 359 -19.62 -4.19 9.30
C LEU A 359 -19.33 -3.44 7.99
N GLY A 360 -20.28 -3.27 7.11
CA GLY A 360 -20.10 -2.58 5.86
C GLY A 360 -19.23 -3.32 4.84
N HIS A 361 -19.42 -4.62 4.69
CA HIS A 361 -18.77 -5.40 3.66
C HIS A 361 -19.51 -5.27 2.33
N SER A 362 -18.80 -4.97 1.24
CA SER A 362 -19.36 -4.70 -0.10
C SER A 362 -19.90 -5.95 -0.80
N GLU A 363 -19.45 -7.14 -0.41
CA GLU A 363 -19.87 -8.41 -1.02
C GLU A 363 -21.38 -8.69 -0.85
N TRP A 364 -22.00 -8.01 0.13
CA TRP A 364 -23.43 -8.14 0.43
C TRP A 364 -24.29 -7.06 -0.26
N ASP A 365 -23.68 -6.14 -1.02
CA ASP A 365 -24.39 -5.07 -1.74
C ASP A 365 -24.38 -5.27 -3.27
N SER A 366 -23.90 -6.41 -3.78
CA SER A 366 -23.56 -6.56 -5.20
C SER A 366 -24.44 -7.52 -6.01
N THR A 367 -25.49 -8.08 -5.42
CA THR A 367 -26.43 -8.89 -6.20
C THR A 367 -27.50 -8.03 -6.84
N THR A 368 -27.95 -8.43 -8.04
CA THR A 368 -29.08 -7.76 -8.74
C THR A 368 -30.32 -7.70 -7.85
N THR A 369 -30.48 -8.65 -6.94
CA THR A 369 -31.55 -8.72 -5.95
C THR A 369 -31.49 -7.58 -4.94
N ASP A 370 -30.26 -7.14 -4.53
CA ASP A 370 -30.08 -6.02 -3.57
C ASP A 370 -30.54 -4.66 -4.12
N LEU A 371 -30.70 -4.53 -5.44
CA LEU A 371 -31.31 -3.36 -6.06
C LEU A 371 -32.82 -3.24 -5.79
N TYR A 372 -33.47 -4.36 -5.49
CA TYR A 372 -34.92 -4.44 -5.29
C TYR A 372 -35.31 -4.58 -3.82
N ILE A 373 -34.39 -4.97 -2.92
CA ILE A 373 -34.64 -5.18 -1.51
C ILE A 373 -33.96 -4.08 -0.70
N SER A 374 -34.76 -3.19 -0.09
CA SER A 374 -34.24 -2.27 0.91
C SER A 374 -33.90 -3.06 2.19
N PHE A 375 -32.61 -3.06 2.57
CA PHE A 375 -32.18 -3.70 3.80
C PHE A 375 -32.73 -2.93 5.01
N ASP A 376 -33.44 -3.66 5.90
CA ASP A 376 -33.96 -3.10 7.14
C ASP A 376 -32.84 -2.94 8.19
N TYR A 377 -32.37 -1.72 8.37
CA TYR A 377 -31.32 -1.40 9.37
C TYR A 377 -31.74 -1.65 10.81
N ARG A 378 -33.04 -1.82 11.12
CA ARG A 378 -33.50 -2.25 12.45
C ARG A 378 -32.89 -3.58 12.84
N LYS A 379 -32.66 -4.50 11.90
CA LYS A 379 -31.95 -5.76 12.16
C LYS A 379 -30.52 -5.56 12.66
N VAL A 380 -29.83 -4.51 12.21
CA VAL A 380 -28.51 -4.15 12.72
C VAL A 380 -28.59 -3.58 14.12
N ASP A 381 -29.60 -2.76 14.40
CA ASP A 381 -29.83 -2.20 15.74
C ASP A 381 -30.15 -3.30 16.77
N GLU A 382 -31.03 -4.24 16.40
CA GLU A 382 -31.36 -5.40 17.22
C GLU A 382 -30.13 -6.30 17.45
N ALA A 383 -29.37 -6.59 16.40
CA ALA A 383 -28.13 -7.34 16.51
C ALA A 383 -27.12 -6.67 17.43
N ASN A 384 -26.94 -5.34 17.29
CA ASN A 384 -26.03 -4.59 18.17
C ASN A 384 -26.50 -4.63 19.63
N ARG A 385 -27.83 -4.50 19.87
CA ARG A 385 -28.37 -4.59 21.22
C ARG A 385 -28.13 -5.99 21.82
N MET A 386 -28.41 -7.06 21.08
CA MET A 386 -28.15 -8.43 21.53
C MET A 386 -26.67 -8.64 21.92
N VAL A 387 -25.75 -8.16 21.10
CA VAL A 387 -24.30 -8.25 21.37
C VAL A 387 -23.92 -7.48 22.63
N ILE A 388 -24.50 -6.29 22.86
CA ILE A 388 -24.22 -5.50 24.05
C ILE A 388 -24.86 -6.15 25.29
N ASP A 389 -26.09 -6.63 25.20
CA ASP A 389 -26.80 -7.33 26.30
C ASP A 389 -26.07 -8.59 26.76
N CYS A 390 -25.40 -9.28 25.83
CA CYS A 390 -24.57 -10.44 26.15
C CYS A 390 -23.43 -10.08 27.14
N LEU A 391 -22.98 -8.82 27.18
CA LEU A 391 -22.03 -8.35 28.18
C LEU A 391 -22.66 -8.08 29.57
N SER A 392 -23.98 -7.96 29.65
CA SER A 392 -24.70 -7.74 30.92
C SER A 392 -25.22 -9.03 31.53
N ALA A 393 -25.39 -10.10 30.75
CA ALA A 393 -25.96 -11.40 31.12
C ALA A 393 -25.06 -12.27 32.03
N GLY A 394 -24.30 -11.68 32.93
CA GLY A 394 -23.48 -12.36 33.94
C GLY A 394 -23.55 -11.76 35.31
N GLU A 395 -24.48 -10.81 35.52
CA GLU A 395 -24.67 -10.08 36.80
C GLU A 395 -25.83 -10.66 37.62
N GLY A 396 -26.21 -11.93 37.38
CA GLY A 396 -27.22 -12.67 38.11
C GLY A 396 -26.64 -13.72 39.04
#